data_995ead598493b0bae6f1c2d000adcee8
#
_entry.id   995ead598493b0bae6f1c2d000adcee8
#
_cell.length_a   1.000
_cell.length_b   1.000
_cell.length_c   1.000
_cell.angle_alpha   90.00
_cell.angle_beta   90.00
_cell.angle_gamma   90.00
#
_symmetry.space_group_name_H-M   'P 1'
#
loop_
_entity.id
_entity.type
_entity.pdbx_description
1 polymer ?
#
loop_
_entity_poly.entity_id
_entity_poly.type
_entity_poly.pdbx_seq_one_letter_code
_entity_poly.pdbx_strand_id
1 'polypeptide(L)'
;MSIMVKNYKGKVCNMYQDEYKRWLAADLEDADLKPELAKVEGNDDEIKDRFAVALKFGTAGLRGVLGAGTNRMNIYVVRQATQGLANWVKTQGGSQTVAISYDSRLKSDVFAKTAAGVLAANGIKVRIYDALMPVPALSFATRYYECNAGIMVTASHNPGKYNGYKVYGADGCQITTEAAAEILAEIEKLDIFADVKTSDFEAGVTSGNIQYIPDEVYTAFVNEVKNQSVLFGEEVNKDVAIVYSPLNGTGLKPVTRTLKEMGYTNITVVKEQEQPDGNFPTCPYPNPEIKEAMALGMAVSYTHLTLPTKLEV
;
A
#
# COMPACT_ATOMS: atom_id res chain seq x y z
N MET A 1 -31.61 -0.04 34.95
CA MET A 1 -30.96 0.20 33.66
C MET A 1 -29.82 1.25 33.67
N SER A 2 -29.79 2.16 34.63
CA SER A 2 -28.80 3.27 34.73
C SER A 2 -27.44 2.88 35.35
N ILE A 3 -27.33 1.80 36.10
CA ILE A 3 -26.11 1.38 36.82
C ILE A 3 -25.17 0.56 35.93
N MET A 4 -25.69 -0.21 34.97
CA MET A 4 -24.85 -0.96 34.00
C MET A 4 -24.11 -0.07 33.00
N VAL A 5 -24.69 1.07 32.62
CA VAL A 5 -24.09 1.99 31.67
C VAL A 5 -22.89 2.74 32.25
N LYS A 6 -22.89 3.05 33.54
CA LYS A 6 -21.76 3.69 34.25
C LYS A 6 -20.55 2.75 34.37
N ASN A 7 -20.76 1.47 34.65
CA ASN A 7 -19.66 0.49 34.73
C ASN A 7 -19.05 0.16 33.37
N TYR A 8 -19.83 0.20 32.28
CA TYR A 8 -19.34 -0.05 30.96
C TYR A 8 -18.47 1.11 30.45
N LYS A 9 -18.89 2.36 30.67
CA LYS A 9 -18.09 3.55 30.31
C LYS A 9 -16.79 3.62 31.12
N GLY A 10 -16.78 3.25 32.41
CA GLY A 10 -15.57 3.22 33.21
C GLY A 10 -14.56 2.15 32.78
N LYS A 11 -14.99 0.95 32.38
CA LYS A 11 -14.11 -0.11 31.85
C LYS A 11 -13.49 0.28 30.51
N VAL A 12 -14.26 0.87 29.61
CA VAL A 12 -13.74 1.34 28.31
C VAL A 12 -12.74 2.48 28.49
N CYS A 13 -12.99 3.38 29.46
CA CYS A 13 -12.08 4.50 29.77
C CYS A 13 -10.70 4.00 30.26
N ASN A 14 -10.66 2.95 31.07
CA ASN A 14 -9.38 2.41 31.55
C ASN A 14 -8.61 1.63 30.47
N MET A 15 -9.30 0.92 29.56
CA MET A 15 -8.66 0.05 28.56
C MET A 15 -7.77 0.82 27.58
N TYR A 16 -8.18 1.95 27.01
CA TYR A 16 -7.34 2.68 26.05
C TYR A 16 -6.20 3.43 26.73
N GLN A 17 -6.39 3.90 27.96
CA GLN A 17 -5.33 4.49 28.76
C GLN A 17 -4.26 3.45 29.16
N ASP A 18 -4.68 2.23 29.46
CA ASP A 18 -3.77 1.14 29.80
C ASP A 18 -2.98 0.71 28.56
N GLU A 19 -3.62 0.66 27.38
CA GLU A 19 -2.94 0.37 26.12
C GLU A 19 -1.94 1.48 25.73
N TYR A 20 -2.31 2.75 25.92
CA TYR A 20 -1.38 3.87 25.73
C TYR A 20 -0.13 3.74 26.62
N LYS A 21 -0.31 3.46 27.94
CA LYS A 21 0.81 3.24 28.86
C LYS A 21 1.66 2.07 28.46
N ARG A 22 1.05 0.99 27.96
CA ARG A 22 1.75 -0.18 27.45
C ARG A 22 2.66 0.17 26.26
N TRP A 23 2.15 0.99 25.33
CA TRP A 23 2.95 1.47 24.20
C TRP A 23 4.09 2.40 24.62
N LEU A 24 3.87 3.26 25.61
CA LEU A 24 4.94 4.10 26.18
C LEU A 24 6.06 3.26 26.82
N ALA A 25 5.68 2.20 27.51
CA ALA A 25 6.62 1.30 28.20
C ALA A 25 7.35 0.33 27.26
N ALA A 26 6.80 0.08 26.07
CA ALA A 26 7.40 -0.85 25.11
C ALA A 26 8.70 -0.31 24.52
N ASP A 27 9.61 -1.21 24.17
CA ASP A 27 10.81 -0.86 23.40
C ASP A 27 10.45 -0.83 21.91
N LEU A 28 10.07 0.37 21.43
CA LEU A 28 9.60 0.57 20.07
C LEU A 28 10.78 0.74 19.10
N GLU A 29 10.84 -0.13 18.10
CA GLU A 29 11.88 -0.12 17.06
C GLU A 29 11.80 1.10 16.12
N ASP A 30 10.58 1.59 15.83
CA ASP A 30 10.39 2.79 15.01
C ASP A 30 10.60 4.03 15.89
N ALA A 31 11.72 4.72 15.66
CA ALA A 31 12.15 5.87 16.46
C ALA A 31 11.16 7.04 16.48
N ASP A 32 10.26 7.14 15.47
CA ASP A 32 9.29 8.23 15.38
C ASP A 32 8.14 8.07 16.37
N LEU A 33 7.83 6.83 16.80
CA LEU A 33 6.62 6.53 17.56
C LEU A 33 6.68 7.00 19.01
N LYS A 34 7.82 6.84 19.71
CA LYS A 34 7.97 7.32 21.11
C LYS A 34 7.81 8.82 21.27
N PRO A 35 8.48 9.66 20.45
CA PRO A 35 8.26 11.11 20.49
C PRO A 35 6.82 11.51 20.16
N GLU A 36 6.15 10.78 19.27
CA GLU A 36 4.77 11.03 18.93
C GLU A 36 3.82 10.70 20.12
N LEU A 37 4.04 9.58 20.81
CA LEU A 37 3.29 9.23 22.02
C LEU A 37 3.48 10.26 23.12
N ALA A 38 4.69 10.77 23.34
CA ALA A 38 4.95 11.80 24.35
C ALA A 38 4.21 13.11 24.04
N LYS A 39 4.02 13.47 22.77
CA LYS A 39 3.27 14.70 22.38
C LYS A 39 1.80 14.65 22.71
N VAL A 40 1.19 13.47 22.83
CA VAL A 40 -0.22 13.28 23.13
C VAL A 40 -0.47 13.03 24.62
N GLU A 41 0.58 13.04 25.46
CA GLU A 41 0.44 12.89 26.91
C GLU A 41 -0.48 13.98 27.47
N GLY A 42 -1.44 13.58 28.30
CA GLY A 42 -2.43 14.48 28.88
C GLY A 42 -3.59 14.89 27.94
N ASN A 43 -3.53 14.53 26.65
CA ASN A 43 -4.63 14.76 25.71
C ASN A 43 -5.49 13.49 25.58
N ASP A 44 -6.54 13.39 26.39
CA ASP A 44 -7.38 12.18 26.48
C ASP A 44 -8.12 11.89 25.18
N ASP A 45 -8.54 12.90 24.42
CA ASP A 45 -9.24 12.72 23.15
C ASP A 45 -8.29 12.11 22.08
N GLU A 46 -7.04 12.57 22.01
CA GLU A 46 -6.03 12.00 21.11
C GLU A 46 -5.64 10.57 21.52
N ILE A 47 -5.45 10.31 22.81
CA ILE A 47 -5.15 8.97 23.30
C ILE A 47 -6.29 8.01 22.98
N LYS A 48 -7.52 8.44 23.20
CA LYS A 48 -8.72 7.66 22.88
C LYS A 48 -8.85 7.37 21.39
N ASP A 49 -8.62 8.36 20.52
CA ASP A 49 -8.66 8.19 19.07
C ASP A 49 -7.62 7.17 18.58
N ARG A 50 -6.47 7.08 19.24
CA ARG A 50 -5.37 6.17 18.88
C ARG A 50 -5.51 4.76 19.43
N PHE A 51 -6.17 4.58 20.59
CA PHE A 51 -6.12 3.34 21.35
C PHE A 51 -7.48 2.74 21.73
N ALA A 52 -8.60 3.45 21.57
CA ALA A 52 -9.91 2.93 21.97
C ALA A 52 -10.42 1.80 21.07
N VAL A 53 -9.93 1.74 19.84
CA VAL A 53 -10.24 0.68 18.86
C VAL A 53 -8.97 0.35 18.07
N ALA A 54 -8.89 -0.87 17.56
CA ALA A 54 -7.86 -1.22 16.57
C ALA A 54 -8.31 -0.85 15.15
N LEU A 55 -7.35 -0.63 14.24
CA LEU A 55 -7.67 -0.50 12.83
C LEU A 55 -8.43 -1.72 12.35
N LYS A 56 -9.59 -1.49 11.75
CA LYS A 56 -10.43 -2.57 11.26
C LYS A 56 -9.84 -3.18 9.99
N PHE A 57 -9.61 -4.48 10.01
CA PHE A 57 -9.28 -5.27 8.82
C PHE A 57 -10.58 -5.71 8.13
N GLY A 58 -10.65 -5.52 6.82
CA GLY A 58 -11.80 -5.91 6.01
C GLY A 58 -11.39 -6.28 4.59
N THR A 59 -12.33 -6.38 3.65
CA THR A 59 -12.07 -6.70 2.24
C THR A 59 -11.10 -5.72 1.57
N ALA A 60 -11.09 -4.46 2.03
CA ALA A 60 -10.11 -3.46 1.60
C ALA A 60 -8.78 -3.53 2.39
N GLY A 61 -8.60 -4.53 3.26
CA GLY A 61 -7.46 -4.63 4.19
C GLY A 61 -7.52 -3.59 5.31
N LEU A 62 -6.34 -3.05 5.68
CA LEU A 62 -6.22 -1.94 6.63
C LEU A 62 -6.04 -0.60 5.91
N ARG A 63 -6.56 0.48 6.49
CA ARG A 63 -6.26 1.85 6.07
C ARG A 63 -6.40 2.79 7.26
N GLY A 64 -5.38 3.60 7.50
CA GLY A 64 -5.36 4.56 8.60
C GLY A 64 -4.35 5.66 8.42
N VAL A 65 -4.37 6.61 9.33
CA VAL A 65 -3.35 7.65 9.46
C VAL A 65 -2.07 7.01 9.99
N LEU A 66 -0.91 7.43 9.46
CA LEU A 66 0.40 7.02 9.97
C LEU A 66 0.58 7.51 11.41
N GLY A 67 1.20 6.69 12.27
CA GLY A 67 1.57 7.11 13.62
C GLY A 67 1.47 6.00 14.67
N ALA A 68 1.66 6.39 15.93
CA ALA A 68 1.62 5.51 17.08
C ALA A 68 0.20 5.19 17.53
N GLY A 69 -0.08 3.93 17.81
CA GLY A 69 -1.36 3.44 18.33
C GLY A 69 -1.95 2.27 17.54
N THR A 70 -2.90 1.58 18.15
CA THR A 70 -3.59 0.44 17.53
C THR A 70 -4.56 0.88 16.41
N ASN A 71 -5.03 2.13 16.44
CA ASN A 71 -5.86 2.75 15.40
C ASN A 71 -5.02 3.62 14.43
N ARG A 72 -3.77 3.26 14.20
CA ARG A 72 -2.84 3.94 13.30
C ARG A 72 -2.08 2.94 12.43
N MET A 73 -1.62 3.39 11.26
CA MET A 73 -0.71 2.61 10.43
C MET A 73 0.72 2.78 10.95
N ASN A 74 1.32 1.69 11.41
CA ASN A 74 2.69 1.58 11.87
C ASN A 74 3.19 0.15 11.70
N ILE A 75 4.48 -0.08 11.97
CA ILE A 75 5.10 -1.41 11.79
C ILE A 75 4.46 -2.50 12.66
N TYR A 76 3.96 -2.18 13.86
CA TYR A 76 3.35 -3.14 14.78
C TYR A 76 1.99 -3.61 14.28
N VAL A 77 1.15 -2.70 13.80
CA VAL A 77 -0.15 -3.03 13.19
C VAL A 77 0.04 -3.82 11.90
N VAL A 78 1.04 -3.47 11.08
CA VAL A 78 1.40 -4.25 9.88
C VAL A 78 1.89 -5.63 10.26
N ARG A 79 2.74 -5.76 11.27
CA ARG A 79 3.24 -7.06 11.79
C ARG A 79 2.10 -7.95 12.25
N GLN A 80 1.18 -7.43 13.08
CA GLN A 80 0.04 -8.18 13.58
C GLN A 80 -0.88 -8.65 12.44
N ALA A 81 -1.21 -7.77 11.52
CA ALA A 81 -2.02 -8.12 10.34
C ALA A 81 -1.33 -9.19 9.47
N THR A 82 -0.02 -9.05 9.27
CA THR A 82 0.75 -10.02 8.46
C THR A 82 0.90 -11.37 9.18
N GLN A 83 1.02 -11.39 10.51
CA GLN A 83 1.01 -12.65 11.27
C GLN A 83 -0.34 -13.37 11.14
N GLY A 84 -1.46 -12.65 11.21
CA GLY A 84 -2.79 -13.22 10.97
C GLY A 84 -2.92 -13.75 9.55
N LEU A 85 -2.47 -13.00 8.55
CA LEU A 85 -2.42 -13.48 7.16
C LEU A 85 -1.52 -14.73 7.02
N ALA A 86 -0.35 -14.77 7.67
CA ALA A 86 0.55 -15.90 7.64
C ALA A 86 -0.10 -17.17 8.23
N ASN A 87 -0.83 -17.01 9.33
CA ASN A 87 -1.59 -18.11 9.94
C ASN A 87 -2.64 -18.64 8.97
N TRP A 88 -3.40 -17.75 8.35
CA TRP A 88 -4.43 -18.10 7.36
C TRP A 88 -3.81 -18.77 6.12
N VAL A 89 -2.73 -18.24 5.53
CA VAL A 89 -2.04 -18.83 4.37
C VAL A 89 -1.64 -20.27 4.63
N LYS A 90 -1.14 -20.59 5.83
CA LYS A 90 -0.76 -21.96 6.21
C LYS A 90 -1.92 -22.96 6.19
N THR A 91 -3.16 -22.48 6.33
CA THR A 91 -4.35 -23.36 6.26
C THR A 91 -4.83 -23.61 4.83
N GLN A 92 -4.40 -22.77 3.86
CA GLN A 92 -4.91 -22.83 2.49
C GLN A 92 -4.23 -23.90 1.61
N GLY A 93 -3.12 -24.50 2.06
CA GLY A 93 -2.31 -25.36 1.18
C GLY A 93 -1.58 -24.56 0.08
N GLY A 94 -1.18 -25.20 -1.00
CA GLY A 94 -0.54 -24.55 -2.15
C GLY A 94 0.94 -24.22 -1.97
N SER A 95 1.43 -23.19 -2.67
CA SER A 95 2.85 -22.88 -2.77
C SER A 95 3.48 -22.31 -1.50
N GLN A 96 2.67 -21.88 -0.55
CA GLN A 96 3.08 -21.12 0.64
C GLN A 96 3.94 -19.90 0.26
N THR A 97 3.48 -19.18 -0.75
CA THR A 97 4.16 -18.00 -1.31
C THR A 97 3.24 -16.80 -1.27
N VAL A 98 3.80 -15.63 -0.98
CA VAL A 98 3.09 -14.34 -0.98
C VAL A 98 3.87 -13.33 -1.82
N ALA A 99 3.18 -12.64 -2.74
CA ALA A 99 3.74 -11.53 -3.50
C ALA A 99 3.53 -10.20 -2.74
N ILE A 100 4.49 -9.28 -2.83
CA ILE A 100 4.40 -7.96 -2.18
C ILE A 100 4.75 -6.85 -3.16
N SER A 101 3.95 -5.79 -3.15
CA SER A 101 4.22 -4.53 -3.83
C SER A 101 3.84 -3.35 -2.94
N TYR A 102 4.37 -2.18 -3.27
CA TYR A 102 4.15 -0.96 -2.51
C TYR A 102 4.18 0.28 -3.42
N ASP A 103 3.59 1.36 -2.95
CA ASP A 103 3.54 2.63 -3.66
C ASP A 103 4.55 3.66 -3.12
N SER A 104 4.44 4.92 -3.58
CA SER A 104 5.34 6.01 -3.22
C SER A 104 5.06 6.62 -1.84
N ARG A 105 4.02 6.20 -1.11
CA ARG A 105 3.64 6.81 0.16
C ARG A 105 4.70 6.66 1.22
N LEU A 106 4.70 7.60 2.17
CA LEU A 106 5.61 7.55 3.32
C LEU A 106 5.50 6.20 4.04
N LYS A 107 6.65 5.58 4.31
CA LYS A 107 6.80 4.27 4.99
C LYS A 107 6.22 3.06 4.21
N SER A 108 5.81 3.20 2.94
CA SER A 108 5.28 2.05 2.17
C SER A 108 6.34 0.96 1.98
N ASP A 109 7.57 1.32 1.68
CA ASP A 109 8.71 0.41 1.58
C ASP A 109 9.05 -0.26 2.92
N VAL A 110 9.01 0.52 4.02
CA VAL A 110 9.21 0.00 5.39
C VAL A 110 8.17 -1.03 5.74
N PHE A 111 6.89 -0.74 5.47
CA PHE A 111 5.79 -1.66 5.76
C PHE A 111 5.85 -2.93 4.88
N ALA A 112 6.23 -2.79 3.61
CA ALA A 112 6.42 -3.92 2.71
C ALA A 112 7.54 -4.85 3.19
N LYS A 113 8.69 -4.30 3.58
CA LYS A 113 9.80 -5.07 4.16
C LYS A 113 9.45 -5.68 5.51
N THR A 114 8.71 -4.96 6.36
CA THR A 114 8.18 -5.46 7.63
C THR A 114 7.28 -6.69 7.41
N ALA A 115 6.34 -6.60 6.46
CA ALA A 115 5.47 -7.73 6.11
C ALA A 115 6.28 -8.92 5.57
N ALA A 116 7.28 -8.67 4.71
CA ALA A 116 8.16 -9.71 4.18
C ALA A 116 8.92 -10.44 5.31
N GLY A 117 9.43 -9.71 6.30
CA GLY A 117 10.12 -10.28 7.46
C GLY A 117 9.22 -11.19 8.31
N VAL A 118 7.95 -10.79 8.54
CA VAL A 118 6.97 -11.61 9.26
C VAL A 118 6.65 -12.89 8.49
N LEU A 119 6.39 -12.80 7.18
CA LEU A 119 6.12 -13.97 6.34
C LEU A 119 7.30 -14.95 6.33
N ALA A 120 8.52 -14.45 6.14
CA ALA A 120 9.72 -15.26 6.14
C ALA A 120 9.95 -15.95 7.48
N ALA A 121 9.73 -15.27 8.62
CA ALA A 121 9.81 -15.85 9.97
C ALA A 121 8.75 -16.95 10.20
N ASN A 122 7.69 -16.96 9.42
CA ASN A 122 6.65 -17.97 9.44
C ASN A 122 6.88 -19.11 8.42
N GLY A 123 8.00 -19.12 7.70
CA GLY A 123 8.34 -20.13 6.69
C GLY A 123 7.59 -19.96 5.36
N ILE A 124 7.00 -18.79 5.13
CA ILE A 124 6.30 -18.46 3.89
C ILE A 124 7.30 -17.78 2.94
N LYS A 125 7.37 -18.24 1.71
CA LYS A 125 8.20 -17.63 0.66
C LYS A 125 7.63 -16.27 0.24
N VAL A 126 8.51 -15.31 0.01
CA VAL A 126 8.12 -13.96 -0.38
C VAL A 126 8.68 -13.62 -1.76
N ARG A 127 7.83 -13.06 -2.60
CA ARG A 127 8.17 -12.41 -3.87
C ARG A 127 7.89 -10.93 -3.75
N ILE A 128 8.90 -10.08 -3.71
CA ILE A 128 8.75 -8.62 -3.50
C ILE A 128 9.37 -7.85 -4.66
N TYR A 129 8.71 -6.79 -5.11
CA TYR A 129 9.34 -5.87 -6.05
C TYR A 129 10.45 -5.06 -5.35
N ASP A 130 11.57 -4.87 -6.04
CA ASP A 130 12.71 -4.05 -5.57
C ASP A 130 12.42 -2.55 -5.62
N ALA A 131 11.45 -2.14 -6.42
CA ALA A 131 10.97 -0.78 -6.58
C ALA A 131 9.44 -0.73 -6.43
N LEU A 132 8.92 0.48 -6.21
CA LEU A 132 7.47 0.70 -6.17
C LEU A 132 6.81 0.28 -7.49
N MET A 133 5.67 -0.43 -7.37
CA MET A 133 4.89 -0.90 -8.51
C MET A 133 3.38 -0.76 -8.23
N PRO A 134 2.55 -0.55 -9.27
CA PRO A 134 1.11 -0.41 -9.11
C PRO A 134 0.41 -1.74 -8.81
N VAL A 135 -0.80 -1.66 -8.29
CA VAL A 135 -1.67 -2.81 -7.99
C VAL A 135 -1.77 -3.83 -9.13
N PRO A 136 -1.94 -3.45 -10.42
CA PRO A 136 -2.00 -4.43 -11.51
C PRO A 136 -0.75 -5.29 -11.63
N ALA A 137 0.43 -4.74 -11.35
CA ALA A 137 1.68 -5.50 -11.36
C ALA A 137 1.72 -6.53 -10.23
N LEU A 138 1.21 -6.19 -9.03
CA LEU A 138 1.05 -7.15 -7.93
C LEU A 138 0.09 -8.27 -8.31
N SER A 139 -1.10 -7.92 -8.83
CA SER A 139 -2.11 -8.90 -9.26
C SER A 139 -1.53 -9.88 -10.27
N PHE A 140 -0.76 -9.38 -11.25
CA PHE A 140 -0.06 -10.21 -12.22
C PHE A 140 0.97 -11.12 -11.53
N ALA A 141 1.85 -10.59 -10.70
CA ALA A 141 2.89 -11.37 -10.02
C ALA A 141 2.29 -12.45 -9.10
N THR A 142 1.18 -12.16 -8.40
CA THR A 142 0.47 -13.11 -7.56
C THR A 142 0.04 -14.34 -8.35
N ARG A 143 -0.52 -14.15 -9.53
CA ARG A 143 -0.92 -15.25 -10.44
C ARG A 143 0.28 -15.92 -11.11
N TYR A 144 1.25 -15.12 -11.57
CA TYR A 144 2.45 -15.60 -12.26
C TYR A 144 3.26 -16.60 -11.42
N TYR A 145 3.36 -16.34 -10.11
CA TYR A 145 4.07 -17.21 -9.17
C TYR A 145 3.15 -18.21 -8.43
N GLU A 146 1.87 -18.28 -8.81
CA GLU A 146 0.88 -19.13 -8.12
C GLU A 146 0.88 -18.89 -6.60
N CYS A 147 0.97 -17.63 -6.19
CA CYS A 147 0.99 -17.24 -4.79
C CYS A 147 -0.35 -17.54 -4.11
N ASN A 148 -0.32 -17.86 -2.81
CA ASN A 148 -1.52 -17.97 -1.98
C ASN A 148 -2.20 -16.61 -1.76
N ALA A 149 -1.40 -15.56 -1.73
CA ALA A 149 -1.89 -14.19 -1.53
C ALA A 149 -0.93 -13.15 -2.13
N GLY A 150 -1.43 -11.93 -2.29
CA GLY A 150 -0.65 -10.73 -2.58
C GLY A 150 -0.87 -9.66 -1.53
N ILE A 151 0.16 -8.86 -1.23
CA ILE A 151 0.07 -7.71 -0.34
C ILE A 151 0.41 -6.44 -1.12
N MET A 152 -0.49 -5.46 -1.09
CA MET A 152 -0.23 -4.12 -1.61
C MET A 152 -0.21 -3.11 -0.48
N VAL A 153 0.92 -2.47 -0.25
CA VAL A 153 1.04 -1.37 0.70
C VAL A 153 0.71 -0.07 -0.01
N THR A 154 -0.49 0.43 0.24
CA THR A 154 -1.03 1.65 -0.41
C THR A 154 -2.29 2.14 0.28
N ALA A 155 -2.52 3.45 0.27
CA ALA A 155 -3.82 4.06 0.57
C ALA A 155 -4.48 4.66 -0.69
N SER A 156 -4.14 4.14 -1.89
CA SER A 156 -4.69 4.61 -3.18
C SER A 156 -4.44 6.11 -3.40
N HIS A 157 -5.49 6.91 -3.53
CA HIS A 157 -5.46 8.35 -3.77
C HIS A 157 -5.79 9.19 -2.52
N ASN A 158 -5.75 8.61 -1.33
CA ASN A 158 -5.98 9.37 -0.09
C ASN A 158 -4.84 10.38 0.18
N PRO A 159 -5.07 11.41 1.00
CA PRO A 159 -4.02 12.34 1.43
C PRO A 159 -2.77 11.65 1.96
N GLY A 160 -1.61 12.30 1.84
CA GLY A 160 -0.29 11.72 2.16
C GLY A 160 -0.14 11.19 3.59
N LYS A 161 -0.90 11.72 4.56
CA LYS A 161 -0.90 11.23 5.95
C LYS A 161 -1.46 9.81 6.14
N TYR A 162 -2.15 9.24 5.12
CA TYR A 162 -2.70 7.89 5.18
C TYR A 162 -1.77 6.89 4.52
N ASN A 163 -1.75 5.66 5.05
CA ASN A 163 -1.26 4.48 4.36
C ASN A 163 -2.23 3.31 4.59
N GLY A 164 -1.99 2.19 3.94
CA GLY A 164 -2.84 1.01 4.03
C GLY A 164 -2.10 -0.27 3.67
N TYR A 165 -2.77 -1.37 3.94
CA TYR A 165 -2.28 -2.72 3.71
C TYR A 165 -3.42 -3.53 3.11
N LYS A 166 -3.39 -3.79 1.82
CA LYS A 166 -4.43 -4.51 1.08
C LYS A 166 -3.99 -5.93 0.80
N VAL A 167 -4.92 -6.88 0.91
CA VAL A 167 -4.67 -8.29 0.61
C VAL A 167 -5.42 -8.70 -0.65
N TYR A 168 -4.74 -9.48 -1.48
CA TYR A 168 -5.23 -10.06 -2.73
C TYR A 168 -5.18 -11.58 -2.62
N GLY A 169 -6.17 -12.27 -3.18
CA GLY A 169 -6.24 -13.73 -3.25
C GLY A 169 -5.34 -14.31 -4.34
N ALA A 170 -5.30 -15.63 -4.41
CA ALA A 170 -4.53 -16.37 -5.43
C ALA A 170 -4.93 -16.05 -6.87
N ASP A 171 -6.16 -15.60 -7.07
CA ASP A 171 -6.70 -15.14 -8.35
C ASP A 171 -6.21 -13.75 -8.78
N GLY A 172 -5.46 -13.06 -7.91
CA GLY A 172 -4.97 -11.70 -8.12
C GLY A 172 -6.04 -10.61 -7.89
N CYS A 173 -7.22 -10.95 -7.40
CA CYS A 173 -8.27 -10.00 -6.99
C CYS A 173 -8.20 -9.68 -5.50
N GLN A 174 -8.80 -8.57 -5.05
CA GLN A 174 -8.95 -8.34 -3.62
C GLN A 174 -9.72 -9.51 -2.98
N ILE A 175 -9.33 -9.87 -1.74
CA ILE A 175 -9.94 -10.97 -1.00
C ILE A 175 -11.45 -10.79 -0.81
N THR A 176 -12.17 -11.91 -0.76
CA THR A 176 -13.60 -11.93 -0.47
C THR A 176 -13.91 -11.55 0.97
N THR A 177 -15.18 -11.31 1.26
CA THR A 177 -15.67 -11.03 2.62
C THR A 177 -15.35 -12.17 3.58
N GLU A 178 -15.50 -13.42 3.09
CA GLU A 178 -15.24 -14.64 3.85
C GLU A 178 -13.76 -14.76 4.21
N ALA A 179 -12.87 -14.64 3.21
CA ALA A 179 -11.43 -14.67 3.45
C ALA A 179 -10.96 -13.54 4.39
N ALA A 180 -11.54 -12.34 4.24
CA ALA A 180 -11.25 -11.22 5.13
C ALA A 180 -11.68 -11.51 6.57
N ALA A 181 -12.83 -12.16 6.78
CA ALA A 181 -13.30 -12.56 8.11
C ALA A 181 -12.42 -13.65 8.73
N GLU A 182 -11.97 -14.63 7.94
CA GLU A 182 -11.04 -15.67 8.41
C GLU A 182 -9.69 -15.07 8.84
N ILE A 183 -9.12 -14.18 8.03
CA ILE A 183 -7.87 -13.49 8.37
C ILE A 183 -8.04 -12.62 9.61
N LEU A 184 -9.15 -11.86 9.72
CA LEU A 184 -9.46 -11.04 10.89
C LEU A 184 -9.53 -11.90 12.15
N ALA A 185 -10.18 -13.07 12.09
CA ALA A 185 -10.26 -13.99 13.22
C ALA A 185 -8.87 -14.50 13.68
N GLU A 186 -7.90 -14.61 12.77
CA GLU A 186 -6.51 -14.91 13.15
C GLU A 186 -5.81 -13.69 13.77
N ILE A 187 -6.05 -12.47 13.24
CA ILE A 187 -5.48 -11.23 13.77
C ILE A 187 -5.94 -10.97 15.20
N GLU A 188 -7.24 -11.16 15.48
CA GLU A 188 -7.85 -10.90 16.80
C GLU A 188 -7.35 -11.82 17.93
N LYS A 189 -6.73 -12.96 17.58
CA LYS A 189 -6.09 -13.86 18.57
C LYS A 189 -4.73 -13.37 19.04
N LEU A 190 -4.12 -12.41 18.35
CA LEU A 190 -2.72 -12.05 18.51
C LEU A 190 -2.54 -10.83 19.40
N ASP A 191 -1.63 -10.94 20.35
CA ASP A 191 -1.06 -9.76 20.98
C ASP A 191 -0.07 -9.07 20.04
N ILE A 192 -0.21 -7.74 19.91
CA ILE A 192 0.55 -6.95 18.93
C ILE A 192 2.06 -6.95 19.15
N PHE A 193 2.53 -7.20 20.38
CA PHE A 193 3.95 -7.25 20.73
C PHE A 193 4.47 -8.67 20.95
N ALA A 194 3.66 -9.56 21.54
CA ALA A 194 4.15 -10.86 22.03
C ALA A 194 3.99 -12.00 21.01
N ASP A 195 2.97 -11.97 20.14
CA ASP A 195 2.58 -13.13 19.34
C ASP A 195 3.01 -13.06 17.88
N VAL A 196 3.77 -12.03 17.51
CA VAL A 196 4.26 -11.83 16.15
C VAL A 196 5.68 -12.32 15.96
N LYS A 197 5.88 -13.23 15.01
CA LYS A 197 7.21 -13.70 14.61
C LYS A 197 7.78 -12.73 13.57
N THR A 198 8.99 -12.28 13.81
CA THR A 198 9.71 -11.39 12.88
C THR A 198 11.08 -11.96 12.53
N SER A 199 11.56 -11.65 11.34
CA SER A 199 12.95 -11.83 10.93
C SER A 199 13.46 -10.58 10.26
N ASP A 200 14.75 -10.38 10.30
CA ASP A 200 15.39 -9.33 9.53
C ASP A 200 15.18 -9.54 8.02
N PHE A 201 14.90 -8.47 7.30
CA PHE A 201 14.61 -8.51 5.87
C PHE A 201 15.81 -8.99 5.05
N GLU A 202 17.01 -8.48 5.33
CA GLU A 202 18.24 -8.84 4.60
C GLU A 202 18.66 -10.28 4.91
N ALA A 203 18.43 -10.75 6.13
CA ALA A 203 18.60 -12.16 6.47
C ALA A 203 17.63 -13.05 5.68
N GLY A 204 16.39 -12.60 5.49
CA GLY A 204 15.41 -13.27 4.65
C GLY A 204 15.82 -13.33 3.17
N VAL A 205 16.40 -12.27 2.64
CA VAL A 205 16.97 -12.22 1.28
C VAL A 205 18.17 -13.17 1.16
N THR A 206 19.08 -13.12 2.11
CA THR A 206 20.28 -13.97 2.11
C THR A 206 19.94 -15.46 2.18
N SER A 207 18.92 -15.85 2.95
CA SER A 207 18.44 -17.24 3.04
C SER A 207 17.62 -17.70 1.84
N GLY A 208 17.21 -16.77 0.94
CA GLY A 208 16.36 -17.05 -0.20
C GLY A 208 14.86 -17.19 0.12
N ASN A 209 14.46 -16.96 1.37
CA ASN A 209 13.04 -16.92 1.75
C ASN A 209 12.33 -15.67 1.20
N ILE A 210 13.06 -14.58 1.05
CA ILE A 210 12.61 -13.36 0.38
C ILE A 210 13.40 -13.23 -0.92
N GLN A 211 12.69 -13.12 -2.03
CA GLN A 211 13.29 -12.97 -3.36
C GLN A 211 12.68 -11.78 -4.08
N TYR A 212 13.53 -10.98 -4.69
CA TYR A 212 13.07 -9.92 -5.56
C TYR A 212 12.42 -10.47 -6.83
N ILE A 213 11.39 -9.80 -7.28
CA ILE A 213 10.72 -10.10 -8.55
C ILE A 213 11.60 -9.53 -9.68
N PRO A 214 12.14 -10.36 -10.56
CA PRO A 214 13.07 -9.91 -11.61
C PRO A 214 12.36 -9.18 -12.74
N ASP A 215 13.13 -8.44 -13.55
CA ASP A 215 12.61 -7.61 -14.65
C ASP A 215 11.90 -8.43 -15.75
N GLU A 216 12.22 -9.72 -15.88
CA GLU A 216 11.53 -10.63 -16.80
C GLU A 216 10.04 -10.75 -16.48
N VAL A 217 9.68 -10.81 -15.19
CA VAL A 217 8.28 -10.87 -14.76
C VAL A 217 7.57 -9.53 -15.00
N TYR A 218 8.26 -8.42 -14.75
CA TYR A 218 7.74 -7.11 -15.09
C TYR A 218 7.56 -6.95 -16.62
N THR A 219 8.47 -7.48 -17.42
CA THR A 219 8.37 -7.51 -18.88
C THR A 219 7.19 -8.37 -19.34
N ALA A 220 6.98 -9.53 -18.71
CA ALA A 220 5.80 -10.36 -18.96
C ALA A 220 4.48 -9.61 -18.63
N PHE A 221 4.44 -8.88 -17.52
CA PHE A 221 3.30 -8.01 -17.19
C PHE A 221 3.03 -6.96 -18.27
N VAL A 222 4.07 -6.24 -18.75
CA VAL A 222 3.92 -5.23 -19.83
C VAL A 222 3.42 -5.89 -21.11
N ASN A 223 3.88 -7.08 -21.45
CA ASN A 223 3.41 -7.83 -22.61
C ASN A 223 1.94 -8.20 -22.49
N GLU A 224 1.48 -8.66 -21.30
CA GLU A 224 0.06 -8.94 -21.06
C GLU A 224 -0.81 -7.68 -21.20
N VAL A 225 -0.33 -6.53 -20.71
CA VAL A 225 -1.05 -5.26 -20.90
C VAL A 225 -1.18 -4.92 -22.39
N LYS A 226 -0.11 -5.09 -23.17
CA LYS A 226 -0.14 -4.86 -24.62
C LYS A 226 -1.09 -5.82 -25.35
N ASN A 227 -1.14 -7.07 -24.93
CA ASN A 227 -2.03 -8.09 -25.49
C ASN A 227 -3.53 -7.78 -25.29
N GLN A 228 -3.88 -6.92 -24.31
CA GLN A 228 -5.25 -6.46 -24.11
C GLN A 228 -5.69 -5.35 -25.09
N SER A 229 -4.81 -4.93 -26.01
CA SER A 229 -5.15 -3.91 -27.00
C SER A 229 -6.21 -4.42 -27.97
N VAL A 230 -7.32 -3.69 -28.10
CA VAL A 230 -8.46 -4.03 -28.96
C VAL A 230 -8.56 -3.04 -30.13
N LEU A 231 -7.68 -3.20 -31.12
CA LEU A 231 -7.65 -2.32 -32.29
C LEU A 231 -8.57 -2.79 -33.43
N PHE A 232 -9.15 -3.98 -33.34
CA PHE A 232 -10.05 -4.56 -34.35
C PHE A 232 -9.56 -4.45 -35.81
N GLY A 233 -8.22 -4.41 -36.02
CA GLY A 233 -7.60 -4.25 -37.35
C GLY A 233 -7.54 -2.80 -37.84
N GLU A 234 -7.96 -1.83 -37.06
CA GLU A 234 -7.86 -0.42 -37.39
C GLU A 234 -6.43 0.13 -37.21
N GLU A 235 -5.98 0.96 -38.13
CA GLU A 235 -4.75 1.72 -37.99
C GLU A 235 -4.98 2.92 -37.08
N VAL A 236 -4.16 3.02 -36.03
CA VAL A 236 -4.24 4.11 -35.05
C VAL A 236 -3.06 5.05 -35.26
N ASN A 237 -3.35 6.37 -35.31
CA ASN A 237 -2.29 7.37 -35.31
C ASN A 237 -1.51 7.34 -34.01
N LYS A 238 -0.24 6.90 -34.07
CA LYS A 238 0.64 6.79 -32.90
C LYS A 238 1.48 8.05 -32.65
N ASP A 239 1.39 9.04 -33.52
CA ASP A 239 2.02 10.36 -33.35
C ASP A 239 1.18 11.31 -32.48
N VAL A 240 0.04 10.83 -31.97
CA VAL A 240 -0.79 11.63 -31.06
C VAL A 240 0.06 12.10 -29.87
N ALA A 241 0.01 13.41 -29.62
CA ALA A 241 0.70 13.97 -28.47
C ALA A 241 -0.02 13.62 -27.17
N ILE A 242 0.71 13.04 -26.24
CA ILE A 242 0.19 12.56 -24.95
C ILE A 242 0.86 13.35 -23.83
N VAL A 243 0.07 14.02 -22.98
CA VAL A 243 0.54 14.56 -21.69
C VAL A 243 0.18 13.57 -20.60
N TYR A 244 1.17 13.12 -19.85
CA TYR A 244 1.03 12.14 -18.80
C TYR A 244 1.54 12.66 -17.45
N SER A 245 0.77 12.47 -16.39
CA SER A 245 1.21 12.68 -15.03
C SER A 245 1.02 11.42 -14.18
N PRO A 246 2.07 10.90 -13.54
CA PRO A 246 1.94 9.86 -12.52
C PRO A 246 1.46 10.39 -11.16
N LEU A 247 1.25 11.69 -10.98
CA LEU A 247 0.87 12.35 -9.70
C LEU A 247 1.80 11.95 -8.54
N ASN A 248 3.12 11.93 -8.76
CA ASN A 248 4.14 11.46 -7.82
C ASN A 248 3.93 10.01 -7.33
N GLY A 249 3.17 9.20 -8.08
CA GLY A 249 2.82 7.82 -7.74
C GLY A 249 3.64 6.76 -8.49
N THR A 250 3.05 5.59 -8.72
CA THR A 250 3.72 4.39 -9.24
C THR A 250 3.70 4.28 -10.77
N GLY A 251 2.98 5.16 -11.46
CA GLY A 251 2.66 4.98 -12.88
C GLY A 251 3.78 5.30 -13.86
N LEU A 252 4.83 6.04 -13.45
CA LEU A 252 5.86 6.53 -14.38
C LEU A 252 6.45 5.40 -15.24
N LYS A 253 7.09 4.42 -14.59
CA LYS A 253 7.78 3.32 -15.28
C LYS A 253 6.82 2.46 -16.11
N PRO A 254 5.70 1.91 -15.57
CA PRO A 254 4.85 1.00 -16.33
C PRO A 254 4.09 1.68 -17.47
N VAL A 255 3.55 2.88 -17.26
CA VAL A 255 2.76 3.56 -18.30
C VAL A 255 3.66 4.03 -19.45
N THR A 256 4.76 4.70 -19.14
CA THR A 256 5.66 5.21 -20.20
C THR A 256 6.32 4.06 -20.99
N ARG A 257 6.71 2.97 -20.33
CA ARG A 257 7.22 1.78 -21.00
C ARG A 257 6.18 1.16 -21.93
N THR A 258 4.98 0.92 -21.43
CA THR A 258 3.91 0.29 -22.22
C THR A 258 3.57 1.15 -23.45
N LEU A 259 3.37 2.46 -23.27
CA LEU A 259 3.07 3.36 -24.38
C LEU A 259 4.18 3.35 -25.43
N LYS A 260 5.45 3.45 -25.01
CA LYS A 260 6.60 3.41 -25.93
C LYS A 260 6.69 2.09 -26.69
N GLU A 261 6.52 0.95 -26.01
CA GLU A 261 6.56 -0.37 -26.65
C GLU A 261 5.35 -0.61 -27.58
N MET A 262 4.23 0.11 -27.37
CA MET A 262 3.10 0.13 -28.30
C MET A 262 3.30 1.11 -29.48
N GLY A 263 4.39 1.87 -29.50
CA GLY A 263 4.76 2.80 -30.58
C GLY A 263 4.32 4.25 -30.35
N TYR A 264 3.74 4.59 -29.18
CA TYR A 264 3.45 5.97 -28.82
C TYR A 264 4.70 6.63 -28.25
N THR A 265 5.37 7.48 -29.02
CA THR A 265 6.64 8.10 -28.64
C THR A 265 6.53 9.58 -28.29
N ASN A 266 5.46 10.24 -28.73
CA ASN A 266 5.23 11.65 -28.47
C ASN A 266 4.56 11.85 -27.10
N ILE A 267 5.33 11.58 -26.02
CA ILE A 267 4.88 11.59 -24.64
C ILE A 267 5.59 12.69 -23.85
N THR A 268 4.84 13.65 -23.34
CA THR A 268 5.31 14.67 -22.40
C THR A 268 4.90 14.29 -20.98
N VAL A 269 5.86 14.03 -20.11
CA VAL A 269 5.59 13.77 -18.68
C VAL A 269 5.58 15.09 -17.92
N VAL A 270 4.60 15.30 -17.05
CA VAL A 270 4.52 16.47 -16.16
C VAL A 270 5.67 16.42 -15.17
N LYS A 271 6.69 17.26 -15.36
CA LYS A 271 7.98 17.18 -14.69
C LYS A 271 7.89 17.29 -13.18
N GLU A 272 7.05 18.17 -12.66
CA GLU A 272 6.85 18.40 -11.22
C GLU A 272 6.20 17.22 -10.51
N GLN A 273 5.54 16.34 -11.27
CA GLN A 273 4.81 15.17 -10.75
C GLN A 273 5.45 13.85 -11.20
N GLU A 274 6.57 13.90 -11.92
CA GLU A 274 7.22 12.73 -12.50
C GLU A 274 7.78 11.79 -11.44
N GLN A 275 8.56 12.34 -10.50
CA GLN A 275 9.23 11.53 -9.51
C GLN A 275 8.29 11.13 -8.37
N PRO A 276 8.37 9.87 -7.90
CA PRO A 276 7.60 9.42 -6.74
C PRO A 276 7.88 10.25 -5.49
N ASP A 277 6.84 10.75 -4.83
CA ASP A 277 6.97 11.48 -3.55
C ASP A 277 5.72 11.25 -2.69
N GLY A 278 5.91 10.63 -1.52
CA GLY A 278 4.83 10.34 -0.57
C GLY A 278 4.23 11.56 0.13
N ASN A 279 4.86 12.73 0.00
CA ASN A 279 4.30 13.99 0.49
C ASN A 279 3.33 14.64 -0.49
N PHE A 280 3.35 14.24 -1.77
CA PHE A 280 2.51 14.80 -2.83
C PHE A 280 2.54 16.33 -2.88
N PRO A 281 3.72 16.97 -3.06
CA PRO A 281 3.91 18.41 -2.84
C PRO A 281 3.08 19.28 -3.79
N THR A 282 2.78 18.77 -4.98
CA THR A 282 1.98 19.49 -6.00
C THR A 282 0.50 19.16 -5.94
N CYS A 283 0.12 18.13 -5.19
CA CYS A 283 -1.26 17.65 -5.11
C CYS A 283 -1.50 16.93 -3.77
N PRO A 284 -1.81 17.67 -2.67
CA PRO A 284 -2.01 17.08 -1.33
C PRO A 284 -3.11 16.01 -1.29
N TYR A 285 -4.02 16.02 -2.25
CA TYR A 285 -5.03 15.00 -2.47
C TYR A 285 -4.88 14.42 -3.89
N PRO A 286 -4.04 13.39 -4.10
CA PRO A 286 -3.63 12.91 -5.43
C PRO A 286 -4.73 12.04 -6.09
N ASN A 287 -5.95 12.57 -6.15
CA ASN A 287 -7.09 11.93 -6.80
C ASN A 287 -7.32 12.55 -8.19
N PRO A 288 -7.14 11.80 -9.30
CA PRO A 288 -7.31 12.30 -10.65
C PRO A 288 -8.75 12.75 -10.98
N GLU A 289 -9.74 12.40 -10.17
CA GLU A 289 -11.11 12.90 -10.29
C GLU A 289 -11.26 14.37 -9.85
N ILE A 290 -10.26 14.90 -9.15
CA ILE A 290 -10.25 16.28 -8.65
C ILE A 290 -9.55 17.18 -9.67
N LYS A 291 -10.21 18.27 -10.05
CA LYS A 291 -9.70 19.22 -11.04
C LYS A 291 -8.31 19.77 -10.66
N GLU A 292 -8.11 20.07 -9.40
CA GLU A 292 -6.86 20.61 -8.86
C GLU A 292 -5.70 19.63 -9.03
N ALA A 293 -5.95 18.32 -8.92
CA ALA A 293 -4.93 17.28 -9.15
C ALA A 293 -4.44 17.28 -10.61
N MET A 294 -5.31 17.56 -11.54
CA MET A 294 -5.03 17.58 -12.97
C MET A 294 -4.55 18.93 -13.49
N ALA A 295 -4.54 19.98 -12.67
CA ALA A 295 -4.26 21.35 -13.10
C ALA A 295 -2.91 21.51 -13.81
N LEU A 296 -1.84 20.91 -13.28
CA LEU A 296 -0.51 20.95 -13.91
C LEU A 296 -0.49 20.21 -15.25
N GLY A 297 -1.13 19.03 -15.33
CA GLY A 297 -1.26 18.28 -16.58
C GLY A 297 -2.02 19.08 -17.64
N MET A 298 -3.08 19.77 -17.25
CA MET A 298 -3.83 20.64 -18.15
C MET A 298 -3.01 21.84 -18.63
N ALA A 299 -2.23 22.48 -17.75
CA ALA A 299 -1.34 23.58 -18.12
C ALA A 299 -0.26 23.14 -19.11
N VAL A 300 0.39 21.98 -18.86
CA VAL A 300 1.37 21.39 -19.78
C VAL A 300 0.70 21.03 -21.11
N SER A 301 -0.49 20.44 -21.09
CA SER A 301 -1.26 20.13 -22.29
C SER A 301 -1.54 21.38 -23.13
N TYR A 302 -1.93 22.47 -22.49
CA TYR A 302 -2.20 23.72 -23.19
C TYR A 302 -0.97 24.27 -23.91
N THR A 303 0.21 24.15 -23.31
CA THR A 303 1.46 24.65 -23.91
C THR A 303 2.05 23.73 -24.99
N HIS A 304 1.82 22.42 -24.89
CA HIS A 304 2.44 21.43 -25.80
C HIS A 304 1.47 20.87 -26.87
N LEU A 305 0.17 20.90 -26.64
CA LEU A 305 -0.83 20.34 -27.55
C LEU A 305 -1.62 21.38 -28.34
N THR A 306 -1.66 22.64 -27.89
CA THR A 306 -2.32 23.71 -28.69
C THR A 306 -1.33 24.23 -29.72
N LEU A 307 -1.76 24.28 -30.99
CA LEU A 307 -1.06 25.01 -32.01
C LEU A 307 -0.94 26.48 -31.55
N PRO A 308 0.23 27.14 -31.74
CA PRO A 308 0.31 28.57 -31.53
C PRO A 308 -0.70 29.21 -32.49
N THR A 309 -1.76 29.78 -31.95
CA THR A 309 -2.70 30.64 -32.70
C THR A 309 -1.86 31.84 -33.12
N LYS A 310 -1.38 31.86 -34.36
CA LYS A 310 -0.99 33.11 -35.02
C LYS A 310 -2.24 33.94 -35.07
N LEU A 311 -2.35 34.89 -34.17
CA LEU A 311 -3.16 36.10 -34.40
C LEU A 311 -2.45 36.86 -35.51
N GLU A 312 -2.81 36.58 -36.76
CA GLU A 312 -2.56 37.52 -37.83
C GLU A 312 -3.59 38.63 -37.66
N VAL A 313 -3.11 39.82 -37.25
CA VAL A 313 -3.84 41.09 -37.32
C VAL A 313 -3.76 41.57 -38.73
#